data_51cecfa5abccc189c5eb7cf02f146c21
#
_entry.id   51cecfa5abccc189c5eb7cf02f146c21
#
_cell.length_a   1.000
_cell.length_b   1.000
_cell.length_c   1.000
_cell.angle_alpha   90.00
_cell.angle_beta   90.00
_cell.angle_gamma   90.00
#
_symmetry.space_group_name_H-M   'P 1'
#
loop_
_entity.id
_entity.type
_entity.pdbx_description
1 polymer ?
#
loop_
_entity_poly.entity_id
_entity_poly.type
_entity_poly.pdbx_seq_one_letter_code
_entity_poly.pdbx_strand_id
1 'polypeptide(L)'
;MTGATGFIGRNLVADLVARGVEVVAVGRPLDRASLANAFTGVDAVVHLAGLVSAVREQDFSTVNVELTRAVAEAARASGVRLIHVSSLAAAGPAPASAPRSEDDPPAPVTAYGRSKLEGERLLAATPDLRWMILRPAIVYGPGDRAMLPLFRLASWGVLPLVGRPGAAYTIIYVADLIRALVAALDSSVDRETIFAGHPHPASAREIVEGVRAAAGGAARILTVPMALTRIAAFAGDIGGAIAGRPLPINGTRYTELSAEGFVCRVDRLRDYLGVVAEVELREGLARTAVWYRQQGWL
;
A
#
# COMPACT_ATOMS: atom_id res chain seq x y z
N MET A 1 0.41 -12.11 -13.27
CA MET A 1 0.22 -11.13 -12.18
C MET A 1 -1.10 -11.34 -11.46
N THR A 2 -1.11 -11.36 -10.12
CA THR A 2 -2.35 -11.34 -9.31
C THR A 2 -2.67 -9.91 -8.88
N GLY A 3 -3.95 -9.59 -8.65
CA GLY A 3 -4.36 -8.24 -8.26
C GLY A 3 -4.28 -7.18 -9.36
N ALA A 4 -4.28 -7.58 -10.62
CA ALA A 4 -4.20 -6.71 -11.81
C ALA A 4 -5.33 -5.66 -11.89
N THR A 5 -6.49 -5.94 -11.33
CA THR A 5 -7.66 -5.04 -11.33
C THR A 5 -7.67 -4.05 -10.17
N GLY A 6 -6.74 -4.17 -9.21
CA GLY A 6 -6.57 -3.25 -8.09
C GLY A 6 -5.97 -1.91 -8.50
N PHE A 7 -5.85 -0.97 -7.55
CA PHE A 7 -5.30 0.35 -7.80
C PHE A 7 -3.87 0.29 -8.36
N ILE A 8 -2.93 -0.35 -7.65
CA ILE A 8 -1.54 -0.50 -8.10
C ILE A 8 -1.48 -1.38 -9.35
N GLY A 9 -2.27 -2.48 -9.38
CA GLY A 9 -2.27 -3.43 -10.49
C GLY A 9 -2.63 -2.80 -11.83
N ARG A 10 -3.67 -1.97 -11.90
CA ARG A 10 -4.06 -1.30 -13.15
C ARG A 10 -2.98 -0.35 -13.67
N ASN A 11 -2.33 0.39 -12.78
CA ASN A 11 -1.23 1.28 -13.14
C ASN A 11 -0.02 0.46 -13.65
N LEU A 12 0.31 -0.65 -12.98
CA LEU A 12 1.42 -1.53 -13.41
C LEU A 12 1.12 -2.20 -14.75
N VAL A 13 -0.10 -2.71 -14.96
CA VAL A 13 -0.49 -3.31 -16.26
C VAL A 13 -0.35 -2.29 -17.37
N ALA A 14 -0.83 -1.06 -17.18
CA ALA A 14 -0.74 -0.02 -18.20
C ALA A 14 0.71 0.31 -18.56
N ASP A 15 1.60 0.41 -17.58
CA ASP A 15 3.03 0.68 -17.81
C ASP A 15 3.74 -0.49 -18.51
N LEU A 16 3.51 -1.72 -18.05
CA LEU A 16 4.13 -2.92 -18.64
C LEU A 16 3.70 -3.11 -20.11
N VAL A 17 2.40 -2.95 -20.40
CA VAL A 17 1.88 -3.03 -21.77
C VAL A 17 2.47 -1.93 -22.67
N ALA A 18 2.62 -0.71 -22.14
CA ALA A 18 3.26 0.39 -22.88
C ALA A 18 4.74 0.11 -23.19
N ARG A 19 5.40 -0.74 -22.39
CA ARG A 19 6.77 -1.22 -22.62
C ARG A 19 6.85 -2.46 -23.52
N GLY A 20 5.71 -2.97 -24.02
CA GLY A 20 5.66 -4.17 -24.83
C GLY A 20 5.80 -5.48 -24.04
N VAL A 21 5.62 -5.45 -22.73
CA VAL A 21 5.64 -6.65 -21.87
C VAL A 21 4.26 -7.32 -21.89
N GLU A 22 4.23 -8.61 -22.17
CA GLU A 22 3.02 -9.40 -22.09
C GLU A 22 2.62 -9.63 -20.63
N VAL A 23 1.37 -9.33 -20.29
CA VAL A 23 0.86 -9.44 -18.92
C VAL A 23 -0.25 -10.46 -18.83
N VAL A 24 0.03 -11.59 -18.18
CA VAL A 24 -0.98 -12.58 -17.81
C VAL A 24 -1.62 -12.18 -16.49
N ALA A 25 -2.85 -11.63 -16.57
CA ALA A 25 -3.62 -11.24 -15.39
C ALA A 25 -4.38 -12.45 -14.83
N VAL A 26 -4.05 -12.85 -13.58
CA VAL A 26 -4.71 -13.97 -12.92
C VAL A 26 -5.87 -13.44 -12.08
N GLY A 27 -7.10 -13.77 -12.50
CA GLY A 27 -8.34 -13.44 -11.81
C GLY A 27 -8.79 -14.53 -10.83
N ARG A 28 -9.92 -14.31 -10.18
CA ARG A 28 -10.55 -15.35 -9.34
C ARG A 28 -11.24 -16.43 -10.21
N PRO A 29 -11.24 -17.70 -9.79
CA PRO A 29 -10.64 -18.21 -8.55
C PRO A 29 -9.12 -18.30 -8.62
N LEU A 30 -8.44 -18.01 -7.51
CA LEU A 30 -7.01 -18.12 -7.37
C LEU A 30 -6.66 -19.46 -6.69
N ASP A 31 -7.13 -20.55 -7.28
CA ASP A 31 -6.83 -21.91 -6.83
C ASP A 31 -5.48 -22.40 -7.40
N ARG A 32 -5.02 -23.54 -6.88
CA ARG A 32 -3.71 -24.10 -7.22
C ARG A 32 -3.59 -24.40 -8.72
N ALA A 33 -4.62 -24.90 -9.36
CA ALA A 33 -4.60 -25.28 -10.79
C ALA A 33 -4.53 -24.01 -11.68
N SER A 34 -5.36 -23.02 -11.38
CA SER A 34 -5.35 -21.72 -12.10
C SER A 34 -4.00 -21.01 -11.96
N LEU A 35 -3.40 -21.02 -10.78
CA LEU A 35 -2.09 -20.43 -10.55
C LEU A 35 -0.97 -21.18 -11.29
N ALA A 36 -0.96 -22.52 -11.23
CA ALA A 36 0.03 -23.36 -11.93
C ALA A 36 -0.01 -23.11 -13.46
N ASN A 37 -1.21 -23.11 -14.04
CA ASN A 37 -1.39 -22.84 -15.46
C ASN A 37 -0.92 -21.43 -15.86
N ALA A 38 -1.28 -20.42 -15.05
CA ALA A 38 -0.93 -19.03 -15.33
C ALA A 38 0.59 -18.73 -15.15
N PHE A 39 1.32 -19.55 -14.39
CA PHE A 39 2.74 -19.36 -14.14
C PHE A 39 3.63 -20.19 -15.07
N THR A 40 3.03 -20.98 -15.96
CA THR A 40 3.77 -21.73 -16.98
C THR A 40 4.24 -20.78 -18.08
N GLY A 41 5.54 -20.75 -18.36
CA GLY A 41 6.14 -19.98 -19.44
C GLY A 41 6.22 -18.47 -19.21
N VAL A 42 6.03 -18.00 -17.98
CA VAL A 42 6.25 -16.60 -17.61
C VAL A 42 7.65 -16.41 -17.01
N ASP A 43 8.21 -15.21 -17.16
CA ASP A 43 9.55 -14.88 -16.63
C ASP A 43 9.52 -14.55 -15.13
N ALA A 44 8.43 -13.91 -14.67
CA ALA A 44 8.25 -13.52 -13.27
C ALA A 44 6.78 -13.40 -12.87
N VAL A 45 6.53 -13.49 -11.58
CA VAL A 45 5.20 -13.29 -10.99
C VAL A 45 5.22 -12.04 -10.11
N VAL A 46 4.26 -11.12 -10.32
CA VAL A 46 3.99 -10.02 -9.38
C VAL A 46 2.72 -10.32 -8.59
N HIS A 47 2.85 -10.43 -7.27
CA HIS A 47 1.75 -10.71 -6.37
C HIS A 47 1.28 -9.44 -5.67
N LEU A 48 0.23 -8.80 -6.22
CA LEU A 48 -0.41 -7.59 -5.70
C LEU A 48 -1.74 -7.88 -4.99
N ALA A 49 -2.29 -9.08 -5.18
CA ALA A 49 -3.56 -9.43 -4.56
C ALA A 49 -3.44 -9.45 -3.05
N GLY A 50 -4.33 -8.74 -2.37
CA GLY A 50 -4.36 -8.67 -0.93
C GLY A 50 -5.56 -7.85 -0.45
N LEU A 51 -5.93 -8.07 0.80
CA LEU A 51 -6.98 -7.35 1.49
C LEU A 51 -6.35 -6.31 2.41
N VAL A 52 -6.70 -5.04 2.23
CA VAL A 52 -6.18 -3.92 3.03
C VAL A 52 -7.13 -3.47 4.14
N SER A 53 -8.39 -3.89 4.07
CA SER A 53 -9.41 -3.58 5.07
C SER A 53 -10.44 -4.70 5.12
N ALA A 54 -10.83 -5.11 6.32
CA ALA A 54 -11.80 -6.18 6.56
C ALA A 54 -12.63 -5.88 7.81
N VAL A 55 -13.82 -6.47 7.91
CA VAL A 55 -14.64 -6.43 9.13
C VAL A 55 -14.14 -7.46 10.15
N ARG A 56 -13.70 -8.62 9.69
CA ARG A 56 -13.20 -9.70 10.55
C ARG A 56 -11.70 -9.89 10.34
N GLU A 57 -10.94 -9.97 11.43
CA GLU A 57 -9.48 -10.18 11.36
C GLU A 57 -9.08 -11.45 10.60
N GLN A 58 -9.86 -12.52 10.74
CA GLN A 58 -9.60 -13.78 10.04
C GLN A 58 -9.65 -13.66 8.51
N ASP A 59 -10.38 -12.67 7.95
CA ASP A 59 -10.42 -12.45 6.49
C ASP A 59 -9.04 -12.00 5.97
N PHE A 60 -8.24 -11.31 6.79
CA PHE A 60 -6.87 -10.99 6.43
C PHE A 60 -5.98 -12.23 6.32
N SER A 61 -6.10 -13.18 7.25
CA SER A 61 -5.32 -14.43 7.20
C SER A 61 -5.67 -15.22 5.95
N THR A 62 -6.97 -15.41 5.67
CA THR A 62 -7.43 -16.13 4.48
C THR A 62 -6.92 -15.52 3.18
N VAL A 63 -6.95 -14.19 3.05
CA VAL A 63 -6.59 -13.53 1.77
C VAL A 63 -5.10 -13.20 1.71
N ASN A 64 -4.50 -12.69 2.78
CA ASN A 64 -3.11 -12.23 2.72
C ASN A 64 -2.10 -13.34 3.02
N VAL A 65 -2.47 -14.38 3.75
CA VAL A 65 -1.54 -15.48 4.11
C VAL A 65 -1.77 -16.70 3.22
N GLU A 66 -2.99 -17.25 3.19
CA GLU A 66 -3.23 -18.48 2.44
C GLU A 66 -3.10 -18.29 0.93
N LEU A 67 -3.56 -17.14 0.40
CA LEU A 67 -3.34 -16.84 -1.01
C LEU A 67 -1.84 -16.64 -1.31
N THR A 68 -1.09 -15.95 -0.45
CA THR A 68 0.35 -15.77 -0.62
C THR A 68 1.06 -17.14 -0.59
N ARG A 69 0.62 -18.07 0.28
CA ARG A 69 1.11 -19.46 0.31
C ARG A 69 0.90 -20.16 -1.04
N ALA A 70 -0.32 -20.11 -1.55
CA ALA A 70 -0.66 -20.76 -2.83
C ALA A 70 0.16 -20.18 -4.00
N VAL A 71 0.34 -18.85 -4.03
CA VAL A 71 1.16 -18.16 -5.04
C VAL A 71 2.64 -18.54 -4.91
N ALA A 72 3.19 -18.62 -3.70
CA ALA A 72 4.58 -19.02 -3.44
C ALA A 72 4.84 -20.47 -3.87
N GLU A 73 3.92 -21.39 -3.52
CA GLU A 73 4.02 -22.79 -3.93
C GLU A 73 3.96 -22.95 -5.46
N ALA A 74 3.06 -22.25 -6.13
CA ALA A 74 2.94 -22.28 -7.58
C ALA A 74 4.18 -21.66 -8.26
N ALA A 75 4.68 -20.51 -7.79
CA ALA A 75 5.87 -19.86 -8.32
C ALA A 75 7.11 -20.78 -8.15
N ARG A 76 7.27 -21.40 -6.97
CA ARG A 76 8.33 -22.37 -6.71
C ARG A 76 8.24 -23.56 -7.65
N ALA A 77 7.05 -24.15 -7.81
CA ALA A 77 6.85 -25.31 -8.67
C ALA A 77 7.15 -25.03 -10.15
N SER A 78 6.91 -23.81 -10.59
CA SER A 78 7.21 -23.36 -11.97
C SER A 78 8.64 -22.81 -12.13
N GLY A 79 9.43 -22.71 -11.06
CA GLY A 79 10.78 -22.16 -11.08
C GLY A 79 10.85 -20.66 -11.38
N VAL A 80 9.73 -19.94 -11.26
CA VAL A 80 9.63 -18.51 -11.59
C VAL A 80 9.86 -17.62 -10.37
N ARG A 81 10.45 -16.45 -10.60
CA ARG A 81 10.70 -15.45 -9.57
C ARG A 81 9.42 -14.78 -9.12
N LEU A 82 9.27 -14.52 -7.82
CA LEU A 82 8.12 -13.87 -7.20
C LEU A 82 8.47 -12.50 -6.64
N ILE A 83 7.85 -11.45 -7.17
CA ILE A 83 7.85 -10.11 -6.57
C ILE A 83 6.57 -9.98 -5.75
N HIS A 84 6.71 -9.94 -4.42
CA HIS A 84 5.59 -9.81 -3.50
C HIS A 84 5.42 -8.37 -3.02
N VAL A 85 4.25 -7.81 -3.19
CA VAL A 85 3.93 -6.47 -2.68
C VAL A 85 3.29 -6.60 -1.30
N SER A 86 4.11 -6.31 -0.30
CA SER A 86 3.73 -6.24 1.11
C SER A 86 3.26 -4.82 1.49
N SER A 87 3.67 -4.30 2.63
CA SER A 87 3.34 -2.96 3.11
C SER A 87 4.31 -2.52 4.21
N LEU A 88 4.56 -1.22 4.35
CA LEU A 88 5.23 -0.65 5.51
C LEU A 88 4.50 -1.02 6.83
N ALA A 89 3.21 -1.27 6.78
CA ALA A 89 2.43 -1.74 7.95
C ALA A 89 2.96 -3.06 8.52
N ALA A 90 3.62 -3.91 7.73
CA ALA A 90 4.26 -5.14 8.20
C ALA A 90 5.47 -4.85 9.10
N ALA A 91 6.19 -3.77 8.85
CA ALA A 91 7.31 -3.33 9.70
C ALA A 91 6.82 -2.64 10.98
N GLY A 92 5.67 -1.99 10.93
CA GLY A 92 5.09 -1.25 12.05
C GLY A 92 5.46 0.24 12.07
N PRO A 93 4.93 0.99 13.05
CA PRO A 93 5.13 2.43 13.14
C PRO A 93 6.56 2.80 13.52
N ALA A 94 6.96 4.00 13.12
CA ALA A 94 8.18 4.67 13.55
C ALA A 94 8.05 6.18 13.36
N PRO A 95 8.61 7.01 14.26
CA PRO A 95 8.63 8.46 14.10
C PRO A 95 9.68 8.90 13.06
N ALA A 96 9.59 10.14 12.60
CA ALA A 96 10.57 10.72 11.68
C ALA A 96 11.98 10.85 12.30
N SER A 97 12.07 10.94 13.62
CA SER A 97 13.35 11.00 14.34
C SER A 97 14.11 9.67 14.39
N ALA A 98 13.40 8.54 14.18
CA ALA A 98 13.96 7.20 14.14
C ALA A 98 13.21 6.35 13.08
N PRO A 99 13.42 6.62 11.77
CA PRO A 99 12.72 5.91 10.70
C PRO A 99 13.09 4.43 10.69
N ARG A 100 12.11 3.57 10.36
CA ARG A 100 12.31 2.14 10.19
C ARG A 100 13.35 1.83 9.13
N SER A 101 14.26 0.92 9.46
CA SER A 101 15.11 0.21 8.52
C SER A 101 14.55 -1.19 8.23
N GLU A 102 14.92 -1.78 7.11
CA GLU A 102 14.54 -3.16 6.77
C GLU A 102 15.15 -4.19 7.72
N ASP A 103 16.26 -3.83 8.39
CA ASP A 103 16.95 -4.68 9.37
C ASP A 103 16.32 -4.61 10.76
N ASP A 104 15.44 -3.66 11.01
CA ASP A 104 14.76 -3.56 12.29
C ASP A 104 13.77 -4.72 12.50
N PRO A 105 13.67 -5.27 13.71
CA PRO A 105 12.64 -6.26 14.03
C PRO A 105 11.24 -5.70 13.73
N PRO A 106 10.42 -6.38 12.90
CA PRO A 106 9.10 -5.89 12.56
C PRO A 106 8.15 -5.93 13.76
N ALA A 107 7.38 -4.87 13.96
CA ALA A 107 6.45 -4.67 15.06
C ALA A 107 5.07 -4.15 14.57
N PRO A 108 4.32 -4.91 13.75
CA PRO A 108 3.04 -4.48 13.21
C PRO A 108 1.99 -4.28 14.32
N VAL A 109 1.25 -3.18 14.26
CA VAL A 109 0.25 -2.81 15.26
C VAL A 109 -1.19 -3.14 14.84
N THR A 110 -1.42 -3.53 13.58
CA THR A 110 -2.75 -3.85 13.04
C THR A 110 -2.83 -5.29 12.56
N ALA A 111 -4.03 -5.86 12.48
CA ALA A 111 -4.26 -7.20 11.90
C ALA A 111 -3.79 -7.25 10.44
N TYR A 112 -4.02 -6.19 9.68
CA TYR A 112 -3.47 -6.05 8.32
C TYR A 112 -1.95 -6.18 8.30
N GLY A 113 -1.25 -5.37 9.10
CA GLY A 113 0.22 -5.42 9.18
C GLY A 113 0.74 -6.79 9.59
N ARG A 114 0.08 -7.43 10.60
CA ARG A 114 0.44 -8.80 11.02
C ARG A 114 0.26 -9.81 9.90
N SER A 115 -0.84 -9.75 9.15
CA SER A 115 -1.09 -10.68 8.05
C SER A 115 -0.09 -10.52 6.89
N LYS A 116 0.33 -9.27 6.60
CA LYS A 116 1.38 -9.02 5.60
C LYS A 116 2.72 -9.57 6.05
N LEU A 117 3.11 -9.35 7.31
CA LEU A 117 4.34 -9.91 7.87
C LEU A 117 4.33 -11.45 7.87
N GLU A 118 3.20 -12.07 8.16
CA GLU A 118 3.07 -13.52 8.11
C GLU A 118 3.28 -14.06 6.69
N GLY A 119 2.70 -13.40 5.68
CA GLY A 119 2.95 -13.70 4.27
C GLY A 119 4.43 -13.57 3.89
N GLU A 120 5.12 -12.54 4.37
CA GLU A 120 6.56 -12.36 4.14
C GLU A 120 7.39 -13.49 4.76
N ARG A 121 7.08 -13.87 6.01
CA ARG A 121 7.76 -14.99 6.71
C ARG A 121 7.57 -16.31 5.97
N LEU A 122 6.38 -16.52 5.43
CA LEU A 122 6.07 -17.69 4.62
C LEU A 122 6.95 -17.74 3.37
N LEU A 123 7.11 -16.61 2.65
CA LEU A 123 7.99 -16.54 1.48
C LEU A 123 9.45 -16.83 1.87
N ALA A 124 9.93 -16.20 2.94
CA ALA A 124 11.29 -16.37 3.43
C ALA A 124 11.59 -17.82 3.83
N ALA A 125 10.58 -18.54 4.36
CA ALA A 125 10.66 -19.94 4.76
C ALA A 125 10.47 -20.93 3.60
N THR A 126 10.05 -20.48 2.40
CA THR A 126 9.84 -21.35 1.25
C THR A 126 11.20 -21.69 0.60
N PRO A 127 11.64 -22.96 0.62
CA PRO A 127 12.94 -23.36 0.04
C PRO A 127 12.90 -23.18 -1.49
N ASP A 128 14.06 -22.87 -2.07
CA ASP A 128 14.28 -22.76 -3.52
C ASP A 128 13.40 -21.72 -4.25
N LEU A 129 12.60 -20.95 -3.52
CA LEU A 129 11.84 -19.83 -4.10
C LEU A 129 12.77 -18.62 -4.26
N ARG A 130 12.84 -18.10 -5.47
CA ARG A 130 13.43 -16.79 -5.76
C ARG A 130 12.37 -15.72 -5.52
N TRP A 131 12.64 -14.80 -4.60
CA TRP A 131 11.65 -13.78 -4.24
C TRP A 131 12.28 -12.42 -3.93
N MET A 132 11.50 -11.39 -4.13
CA MET A 132 11.74 -10.06 -3.59
C MET A 132 10.44 -9.55 -2.95
N ILE A 133 10.55 -8.88 -1.81
CA ILE A 133 9.43 -8.24 -1.12
C ILE A 133 9.59 -6.73 -1.23
N LEU A 134 8.62 -6.06 -1.81
CA LEU A 134 8.48 -4.61 -1.69
C LEU A 134 7.48 -4.28 -0.59
N ARG A 135 7.87 -3.41 0.32
CA ARG A 135 7.01 -2.83 1.37
C ARG A 135 6.69 -1.38 1.03
N PRO A 136 5.67 -1.11 0.18
CA PRO A 136 5.27 0.25 -0.10
C PRO A 136 4.82 0.97 1.17
N ALA A 137 5.17 2.24 1.26
CA ALA A 137 4.60 3.20 2.19
C ALA A 137 3.16 3.55 1.79
N ILE A 138 2.60 4.68 2.23
CA ILE A 138 1.27 5.11 1.82
C ILE A 138 1.30 5.45 0.33
N VAL A 139 0.62 4.62 -0.49
CA VAL A 139 0.54 4.82 -1.94
C VAL A 139 -0.67 5.68 -2.27
N TYR A 140 -0.48 6.70 -3.10
CA TYR A 140 -1.55 7.58 -3.58
C TYR A 140 -1.36 7.93 -5.06
N GLY A 141 -2.42 8.43 -5.70
CA GLY A 141 -2.36 8.82 -7.12
C GLY A 141 -3.62 8.47 -7.90
N PRO A 142 -3.58 8.55 -9.24
CA PRO A 142 -4.67 8.19 -10.14
C PRO A 142 -5.21 6.78 -9.89
N GLY A 143 -6.51 6.67 -9.58
CA GLY A 143 -7.18 5.41 -9.28
C GLY A 143 -7.23 5.04 -7.80
N ASP A 144 -6.56 5.80 -6.91
CA ASP A 144 -6.66 5.61 -5.46
C ASP A 144 -8.06 5.99 -4.95
N ARG A 145 -8.59 5.15 -4.06
CA ARG A 145 -9.86 5.42 -3.37
C ARG A 145 -9.68 5.78 -1.90
N ALA A 146 -8.49 5.59 -1.34
CA ALA A 146 -8.24 5.84 0.07
C ALA A 146 -8.16 7.33 0.38
N MET A 147 -7.57 8.13 -0.53
CA MET A 147 -7.50 9.59 -0.38
C MET A 147 -8.79 10.32 -0.83
N LEU A 148 -9.64 9.67 -1.61
CA LEU A 148 -10.86 10.28 -2.18
C LEU A 148 -11.78 10.91 -1.12
N PRO A 149 -12.03 10.31 0.07
CA PRO A 149 -12.85 10.96 1.10
C PRO A 149 -12.31 12.30 1.56
N LEU A 150 -10.99 12.47 1.67
CA LEU A 150 -10.37 13.75 2.03
C LEU A 150 -10.61 14.82 0.96
N PHE A 151 -10.48 14.45 -0.32
CA PHE A 151 -10.77 15.37 -1.42
C PHE A 151 -12.23 15.76 -1.46
N ARG A 152 -13.16 14.84 -1.21
CA ARG A 152 -14.59 15.14 -1.13
C ARG A 152 -14.93 16.07 0.04
N LEU A 153 -14.35 15.84 1.21
CA LEU A 153 -14.51 16.73 2.35
C LEU A 153 -13.95 18.12 2.05
N ALA A 154 -12.81 18.21 1.37
CA ALA A 154 -12.25 19.47 0.91
C ALA A 154 -13.19 20.22 -0.04
N SER A 155 -13.85 19.52 -0.98
CA SER A 155 -14.83 20.15 -1.88
C SER A 155 -16.09 20.63 -1.14
N TRP A 156 -16.41 20.04 0.02
CA TRP A 156 -17.49 20.52 0.91
C TRP A 156 -17.04 21.61 1.88
N GLY A 157 -15.79 22.07 1.78
CA GLY A 157 -15.27 23.19 2.54
C GLY A 157 -14.67 22.85 3.91
N VAL A 158 -14.51 21.57 4.26
CA VAL A 158 -13.97 21.11 5.56
C VAL A 158 -12.97 19.99 5.38
N LEU A 159 -11.85 20.07 6.11
CA LEU A 159 -10.82 19.01 6.16
C LEU A 159 -10.47 18.68 7.62
N PRO A 160 -10.68 17.45 8.07
CA PRO A 160 -10.24 17.03 9.38
C PRO A 160 -8.72 16.82 9.40
N LEU A 161 -8.04 17.43 10.35
CA LEU A 161 -6.67 17.10 10.72
C LEU A 161 -6.75 16.15 11.92
N VAL A 162 -6.45 14.87 11.66
CA VAL A 162 -6.49 13.80 12.65
C VAL A 162 -5.11 13.21 12.81
N GLY A 163 -4.77 12.74 14.01
CA GLY A 163 -3.51 12.09 14.31
C GLY A 163 -2.76 12.76 15.45
N ARG A 164 -1.64 12.16 15.83
CA ARG A 164 -0.78 12.74 16.86
C ARG A 164 -0.06 13.98 16.33
N PRO A 165 0.10 15.04 17.13
CA PRO A 165 0.97 16.15 16.77
C PRO A 165 2.39 15.64 16.49
N GLY A 166 2.96 16.07 15.36
CA GLY A 166 4.30 15.65 14.94
C GLY A 166 4.38 14.27 14.26
N ALA A 167 3.28 13.54 14.15
CA ALA A 167 3.28 12.31 13.36
C ALA A 167 3.58 12.59 11.89
N ALA A 168 4.50 11.80 11.33
CA ALA A 168 4.89 11.88 9.93
C ALA A 168 4.74 10.52 9.25
N TYR A 169 4.62 10.56 7.93
CA TYR A 169 4.35 9.38 7.12
C TYR A 169 5.24 9.40 5.89
N THR A 170 5.91 8.30 5.62
CA THR A 170 6.46 8.05 4.30
C THR A 170 5.31 7.79 3.35
N ILE A 171 5.34 8.42 2.19
CA ILE A 171 4.33 8.31 1.14
C ILE A 171 5.02 7.98 -0.17
N ILE A 172 4.30 7.49 -1.15
CA ILE A 172 4.82 7.29 -2.50
C ILE A 172 3.72 7.53 -3.53
N TYR A 173 4.03 8.32 -4.56
CA TYR A 173 3.14 8.46 -5.70
C TYR A 173 3.13 7.18 -6.51
N VAL A 174 1.96 6.78 -7.03
CA VAL A 174 1.80 5.48 -7.70
C VAL A 174 2.77 5.28 -8.86
N ALA A 175 3.07 6.31 -9.65
CA ALA A 175 4.02 6.18 -10.76
C ALA A 175 5.44 5.84 -10.28
N ASP A 176 5.88 6.38 -9.15
CA ASP A 176 7.18 6.04 -8.56
C ASP A 176 7.21 4.60 -8.05
N LEU A 177 6.11 4.13 -7.46
CA LEU A 177 5.97 2.73 -7.07
C LEU A 177 5.98 1.80 -8.28
N ILE A 178 5.36 2.19 -9.39
CA ILE A 178 5.41 1.41 -10.64
C ILE A 178 6.86 1.33 -11.16
N ARG A 179 7.61 2.43 -11.13
CA ARG A 179 9.05 2.41 -11.48
C ARG A 179 9.83 1.42 -10.60
N ALA A 180 9.53 1.40 -9.29
CA ALA A 180 10.16 0.46 -8.36
C ALA A 180 9.80 -1.00 -8.68
N LEU A 181 8.53 -1.28 -9.02
CA LEU A 181 8.07 -2.62 -9.39
C LEU A 181 8.70 -3.10 -10.71
N VAL A 182 8.84 -2.23 -11.70
CA VAL A 182 9.52 -2.54 -12.96
C VAL A 182 11.00 -2.80 -12.70
N ALA A 183 11.68 -1.94 -11.95
CA ALA A 183 13.08 -2.17 -11.58
C ALA A 183 13.27 -3.48 -10.79
N ALA A 184 12.31 -3.84 -9.93
CA ALA A 184 12.33 -5.12 -9.23
C ALA A 184 12.19 -6.32 -10.19
N LEU A 185 11.40 -6.21 -11.26
CA LEU A 185 11.29 -7.24 -12.29
C LEU A 185 12.61 -7.42 -13.06
N ASP A 186 13.30 -6.32 -13.37
CA ASP A 186 14.56 -6.32 -14.15
C ASP A 186 15.79 -6.65 -13.29
N SER A 187 15.68 -6.56 -11.96
CA SER A 187 16.78 -6.77 -11.01
C SER A 187 17.14 -8.26 -10.85
N SER A 188 18.42 -8.54 -10.67
CA SER A 188 18.92 -9.86 -10.23
C SER A 188 18.94 -10.05 -8.70
N VAL A 189 18.61 -9.02 -7.92
CA VAL A 189 18.58 -9.08 -6.45
C VAL A 189 17.47 -10.01 -6.00
N ASP A 190 17.81 -11.02 -5.22
CA ASP A 190 16.88 -12.03 -4.71
C ASP A 190 16.93 -12.10 -3.17
N ARG A 191 15.84 -12.55 -2.56
CA ARG A 191 15.67 -12.78 -1.11
C ARG A 191 15.87 -11.52 -0.27
N GLU A 192 15.45 -10.38 -0.82
CA GLU A 192 15.54 -9.07 -0.18
C GLU A 192 14.17 -8.46 0.07
N THR A 193 14.10 -7.72 1.17
CA THR A 193 12.95 -6.88 1.51
C THR A 193 13.36 -5.43 1.36
N ILE A 194 12.56 -4.63 0.67
CA ILE A 194 12.89 -3.24 0.32
C ILE A 194 11.68 -2.34 0.61
N PHE A 195 11.89 -1.27 1.36
CA PHE A 195 10.87 -0.24 1.49
C PHE A 195 10.76 0.59 0.22
N ALA A 196 9.54 0.88 -0.22
CA ALA A 196 9.27 1.75 -1.35
C ALA A 196 8.52 3.01 -0.88
N GLY A 197 9.19 4.15 -0.90
CA GLY A 197 8.67 5.41 -0.39
C GLY A 197 9.42 6.61 -0.94
N HIS A 198 8.84 7.79 -0.75
CA HIS A 198 9.52 9.06 -1.04
C HIS A 198 10.54 9.35 0.06
N PRO A 199 11.74 9.87 -0.26
CA PRO A 199 12.79 10.14 0.73
C PRO A 199 12.39 11.21 1.75
N HIS A 200 11.46 12.09 1.41
CA HIS A 200 10.95 13.13 2.30
C HIS A 200 9.59 12.69 2.87
N PRO A 201 9.52 12.29 4.16
CA PRO A 201 8.24 11.97 4.80
C PRO A 201 7.43 13.25 4.99
N ALA A 202 6.11 13.12 4.96
CA ALA A 202 5.18 14.23 5.14
C ALA A 202 4.44 14.13 6.47
N SER A 203 4.25 15.25 7.17
CA SER A 203 3.38 15.33 8.33
C SER A 203 1.90 15.21 7.93
N ALA A 204 1.05 14.81 8.87
CA ALA A 204 -0.41 14.82 8.65
C ALA A 204 -0.92 16.19 8.20
N ARG A 205 -0.34 17.28 8.72
CA ARG A 205 -0.68 18.65 8.34
C ARG A 205 -0.32 18.93 6.89
N GLU A 206 0.89 18.59 6.45
CA GLU A 206 1.33 18.80 5.06
C GLU A 206 0.46 18.03 4.07
N ILE A 207 0.06 16.79 4.41
CA ILE A 207 -0.87 16.01 3.59
C ILE A 207 -2.21 16.71 3.45
N VAL A 208 -2.80 17.17 4.58
CA VAL A 208 -4.11 17.84 4.57
C VAL A 208 -4.04 19.21 3.86
N GLU A 209 -2.97 19.98 4.05
CA GLU A 209 -2.74 21.24 3.34
C GLU A 209 -2.53 21.03 1.84
N GLY A 210 -1.83 19.97 1.45
CA GLY A 210 -1.67 19.59 0.06
C GLY A 210 -3.02 19.21 -0.60
N VAL A 211 -3.85 18.43 0.10
CA VAL A 211 -5.22 18.11 -0.37
C VAL A 211 -6.05 19.37 -0.49
N ARG A 212 -6.00 20.28 0.50
CA ARG A 212 -6.69 21.57 0.44
C ARG A 212 -6.31 22.37 -0.80
N ALA A 213 -5.01 22.51 -1.03
CA ALA A 213 -4.48 23.25 -2.19
C ALA A 213 -4.94 22.62 -3.52
N ALA A 214 -4.85 21.30 -3.65
CA ALA A 214 -5.26 20.55 -4.84
C ALA A 214 -6.78 20.58 -5.10
N ALA A 215 -7.59 20.73 -4.03
CA ALA A 215 -9.04 20.86 -4.10
C ALA A 215 -9.54 22.29 -4.37
N GLY A 216 -8.66 23.29 -4.46
CA GLY A 216 -9.03 24.69 -4.74
C GLY A 216 -8.82 25.66 -3.57
N GLY A 217 -8.26 25.22 -2.45
CA GLY A 217 -7.79 26.07 -1.36
C GLY A 217 -8.82 26.59 -0.35
N ALA A 218 -10.12 26.42 -0.61
CA ALA A 218 -11.19 27.04 0.19
C ALA A 218 -11.52 26.32 1.51
N ALA A 219 -11.15 25.04 1.64
CA ALA A 219 -11.52 24.22 2.79
C ALA A 219 -10.88 24.71 4.10
N ARG A 220 -11.65 24.69 5.19
CA ARG A 220 -11.15 24.96 6.54
C ARG A 220 -10.58 23.67 7.15
N ILE A 221 -9.36 23.75 7.68
CA ILE A 221 -8.73 22.62 8.38
C ILE A 221 -9.18 22.68 9.85
N LEU A 222 -9.81 21.62 10.30
CA LEU A 222 -10.28 21.47 11.68
C LEU A 222 -9.48 20.36 12.37
N THR A 223 -8.76 20.70 13.44
CA THR A 223 -8.08 19.70 14.26
C THR A 223 -9.11 18.90 15.06
N VAL A 224 -9.11 17.58 14.87
CA VAL A 224 -10.02 16.67 15.58
C VAL A 224 -9.27 16.03 16.75
N PRO A 225 -9.72 16.21 18.00
CA PRO A 225 -9.12 15.55 19.15
C PRO A 225 -9.15 14.02 19.02
N MET A 226 -8.06 13.35 19.44
CA MET A 226 -7.97 11.89 19.38
C MET A 226 -9.08 11.17 20.16
N ALA A 227 -9.60 11.78 21.24
CA ALA A 227 -10.74 11.22 21.98
C ALA A 227 -12.00 11.12 21.09
N LEU A 228 -12.30 12.14 20.30
CA LEU A 228 -13.42 12.11 19.35
C LEU A 228 -13.18 11.10 18.22
N THR A 229 -11.94 11.01 17.73
CA THR A 229 -11.57 10.01 16.73
C THR A 229 -11.78 8.59 17.25
N ARG A 230 -11.49 8.33 18.54
CA ARG A 230 -11.73 7.02 19.19
C ARG A 230 -13.22 6.68 19.23
N ILE A 231 -14.05 7.64 19.59
CA ILE A 231 -15.52 7.45 19.61
C ILE A 231 -16.03 7.16 18.19
N ALA A 232 -15.58 7.94 17.21
CA ALA A 232 -15.95 7.75 15.81
C ALA A 232 -15.48 6.38 15.27
N ALA A 233 -14.29 5.93 15.66
CA ALA A 233 -13.76 4.62 15.29
C ALA A 233 -14.60 3.47 15.86
N PHE A 234 -14.99 3.56 17.15
CA PHE A 234 -15.86 2.57 17.78
C PHE A 234 -17.25 2.51 17.09
N ALA A 235 -17.86 3.67 16.81
CA ALA A 235 -19.09 3.73 16.04
C ALA A 235 -18.92 3.18 14.62
N GLY A 236 -17.75 3.40 14.01
CA GLY A 236 -17.39 2.88 12.71
C GLY A 236 -17.24 1.35 12.68
N ASP A 237 -16.73 0.75 13.73
CA ASP A 237 -16.65 -0.73 13.86
C ASP A 237 -18.05 -1.34 13.95
N ILE A 238 -18.94 -0.77 14.77
CA ILE A 238 -20.33 -1.23 14.88
C ILE A 238 -21.06 -1.05 13.54
N GLY A 239 -20.99 0.13 12.93
CA GLY A 239 -21.60 0.41 11.66
C GLY A 239 -21.06 -0.45 10.53
N GLY A 240 -19.76 -0.75 10.55
CA GLY A 240 -19.10 -1.64 9.61
C GLY A 240 -19.57 -3.08 9.74
N ALA A 241 -19.74 -3.57 10.97
CA ALA A 241 -20.28 -4.91 11.25
C ALA A 241 -21.72 -5.05 10.72
N ILE A 242 -22.57 -4.02 10.95
CA ILE A 242 -23.95 -4.00 10.44
C ILE A 242 -23.98 -3.92 8.90
N ALA A 243 -23.12 -3.08 8.30
CA ALA A 243 -23.07 -2.88 6.85
C ALA A 243 -22.35 -4.03 6.10
N GLY A 244 -21.73 -4.98 6.80
CA GLY A 244 -20.94 -6.05 6.20
C GLY A 244 -19.67 -5.57 5.45
N ARG A 245 -19.24 -4.33 5.69
CA ARG A 245 -18.06 -3.72 5.07
C ARG A 245 -17.40 -2.73 6.03
N PRO A 246 -16.04 -2.63 6.01
CA PRO A 246 -15.35 -1.68 6.87
C PRO A 246 -15.70 -0.23 6.48
N LEU A 247 -15.91 0.61 7.50
CA LEU A 247 -16.09 2.05 7.30
C LEU A 247 -14.73 2.77 7.29
N PRO A 248 -14.63 3.98 6.70
CA PRO A 248 -13.37 4.73 6.56
C PRO A 248 -12.70 5.05 7.90
N ILE A 249 -13.46 5.30 8.95
CA ILE A 249 -12.99 5.47 10.32
C ILE A 249 -13.41 4.23 11.11
N ASN A 250 -12.45 3.49 11.64
CA ASN A 250 -12.63 2.25 12.40
C ASN A 250 -11.44 2.07 13.35
N GLY A 251 -11.46 1.03 14.19
CA GLY A 251 -10.43 0.75 15.18
C GLY A 251 -9.03 0.55 14.58
N THR A 252 -8.93 -0.11 13.42
CA THR A 252 -7.66 -0.25 12.70
C THR A 252 -7.09 1.11 12.31
N ARG A 253 -7.91 1.98 11.71
CA ARG A 253 -7.50 3.33 11.32
C ARG A 253 -7.16 4.19 12.53
N TYR A 254 -7.91 4.06 13.62
CA TYR A 254 -7.59 4.75 14.88
C TYR A 254 -6.22 4.31 15.42
N THR A 255 -5.91 3.02 15.39
CA THR A 255 -4.61 2.49 15.84
C THR A 255 -3.47 3.08 15.02
N GLU A 256 -3.61 3.16 13.69
CA GLU A 256 -2.60 3.77 12.80
C GLU A 256 -2.43 5.28 13.08
N LEU A 257 -3.54 6.01 13.23
CA LEU A 257 -3.53 7.46 13.49
C LEU A 257 -3.03 7.83 14.90
N SER A 258 -3.13 6.90 15.87
CA SER A 258 -2.61 7.09 17.22
C SER A 258 -1.13 6.73 17.37
N ALA A 259 -0.50 6.17 16.35
CA ALA A 259 0.93 5.90 16.33
C ALA A 259 1.75 7.20 16.18
N GLU A 260 3.05 7.13 16.48
CA GLU A 260 3.98 8.27 16.35
C GLU A 260 4.33 8.62 14.89
N GLY A 261 3.87 7.80 13.97
CA GLY A 261 4.06 7.93 12.53
C GLY A 261 4.37 6.59 11.87
N PHE A 262 4.50 6.62 10.56
CA PHE A 262 4.95 5.48 9.75
C PHE A 262 6.03 5.99 8.80
N VAL A 263 7.24 6.11 9.31
CA VAL A 263 8.40 6.58 8.53
C VAL A 263 9.40 5.46 8.37
N CYS A 264 9.90 5.28 7.14
CA CYS A 264 10.94 4.31 6.83
C CYS A 264 12.09 4.95 6.04
N ARG A 265 13.26 4.34 6.13
CA ARG A 265 14.39 4.62 5.24
C ARG A 265 14.10 4.01 3.88
N VAL A 266 14.62 4.64 2.84
CA VAL A 266 14.40 4.18 1.45
C VAL A 266 15.73 4.00 0.71
N ASP A 267 16.81 3.83 1.46
CA ASP A 267 18.17 3.70 0.89
C ASP A 267 18.27 2.46 -0.01
N ARG A 268 17.70 1.31 0.42
CA ARG A 268 17.73 0.07 -0.38
C ARG A 268 16.99 0.18 -1.70
N LEU A 269 15.95 1.04 -1.78
CA LEU A 269 15.26 1.29 -3.04
C LEU A 269 16.21 1.87 -4.10
N ARG A 270 17.03 2.84 -3.68
CA ARG A 270 18.07 3.43 -4.52
C ARG A 270 19.22 2.45 -4.78
N ASP A 271 19.75 1.85 -3.71
CA ASP A 271 21.02 1.11 -3.78
C ASP A 271 20.85 -0.25 -4.49
N TYR A 272 19.69 -0.90 -4.38
CA TYR A 272 19.42 -2.21 -4.95
C TYR A 272 18.65 -2.15 -6.27
N LEU A 273 17.79 -1.14 -6.45
CA LEU A 273 16.94 -1.03 -7.64
C LEU A 273 17.24 0.23 -8.48
N GLY A 274 18.14 1.09 -8.05
CA GLY A 274 18.47 2.33 -8.77
C GLY A 274 17.31 3.33 -8.82
N VAL A 275 16.30 3.20 -7.95
CA VAL A 275 15.09 4.01 -7.99
C VAL A 275 15.04 4.98 -6.81
N VAL A 276 14.79 6.24 -7.13
CA VAL A 276 14.43 7.27 -6.15
C VAL A 276 13.03 7.77 -6.51
N ALA A 277 12.12 7.84 -5.53
CA ALA A 277 10.82 8.46 -5.75
C ALA A 277 10.98 9.98 -5.90
N GLU A 278 10.45 10.55 -6.98
CA GLU A 278 10.70 11.92 -7.41
C GLU A 278 9.49 12.82 -7.35
N VAL A 279 8.27 12.23 -7.34
CA VAL A 279 7.05 13.01 -7.36
C VAL A 279 6.76 13.57 -5.97
N GLU A 280 6.98 14.87 -5.83
CA GLU A 280 6.72 15.60 -4.59
C GLU A 280 5.25 15.55 -4.19
N LEU A 281 4.96 15.56 -2.87
CA LEU A 281 3.60 15.43 -2.32
C LEU A 281 2.60 16.39 -2.98
N ARG A 282 2.94 17.67 -3.08
CA ARG A 282 2.02 18.69 -3.63
C ARG A 282 1.68 18.43 -5.09
N GLU A 283 2.69 18.07 -5.87
CA GLU A 283 2.52 17.73 -7.29
C GLU A 283 1.67 16.49 -7.47
N GLY A 284 1.97 15.41 -6.74
CA GLY A 284 1.22 14.15 -6.80
C GLY A 284 -0.25 14.33 -6.39
N LEU A 285 -0.53 15.14 -5.34
CA LEU A 285 -1.89 15.45 -4.94
C LEU A 285 -2.64 16.29 -5.99
N ALA A 286 -1.96 17.25 -6.63
CA ALA A 286 -2.55 18.03 -7.72
C ALA A 286 -2.91 17.13 -8.91
N ARG A 287 -2.00 16.25 -9.35
CA ARG A 287 -2.25 15.27 -10.41
C ARG A 287 -3.40 14.33 -10.06
N THR A 288 -3.48 13.89 -8.80
CA THR A 288 -4.55 13.03 -8.28
C THR A 288 -5.91 13.74 -8.34
N ALA A 289 -5.98 15.01 -7.92
CA ALA A 289 -7.21 15.83 -7.98
C ALA A 289 -7.70 16.04 -9.42
N VAL A 290 -6.79 16.30 -10.36
CA VAL A 290 -7.12 16.43 -11.79
C VAL A 290 -7.75 15.13 -12.29
N TRP A 291 -7.12 13.98 -11.98
CA TRP A 291 -7.63 12.69 -12.39
C TRP A 291 -9.01 12.39 -11.78
N TYR A 292 -9.24 12.68 -10.49
CA TYR A 292 -10.54 12.49 -9.85
C TYR A 292 -11.65 13.29 -10.54
N ARG A 293 -11.37 14.56 -10.93
CA ARG A 293 -12.32 15.38 -11.67
C ARG A 293 -12.61 14.80 -13.06
N GLN A 294 -11.59 14.36 -13.79
CA GLN A 294 -11.74 13.73 -15.11
C GLN A 294 -12.57 12.46 -15.07
N GLN A 295 -12.54 11.71 -13.96
CA GLN A 295 -13.33 10.49 -13.76
C GLN A 295 -14.70 10.75 -13.13
N GLY A 296 -15.06 12.01 -12.84
CA GLY A 296 -16.32 12.35 -12.19
C GLY A 296 -16.40 11.85 -10.74
N TRP A 297 -15.26 11.70 -10.06
CA TRP A 297 -15.24 11.29 -8.66
C TRP A 297 -15.34 12.48 -7.69
N LEU A 298 -15.02 13.68 -8.19
CA LEU A 298 -15.14 14.99 -7.52
C LEU A 298 -15.98 15.94 -8.35
#